data_ebafcfdfa1e36a898935e4d0c3bf9824
#
_entry.id   ebafcfdfa1e36a898935e4d0c3bf9824
#
_cell.length_a   1.000
_cell.length_b   1.000
_cell.length_c   1.000
_cell.angle_alpha   90.00
_cell.angle_beta   90.00
_cell.angle_gamma   90.00
#
_symmetry.space_group_name_H-M   'P 1'
#
loop_
_entity.id
_entity.type
_entity.pdbx_description
1 polymer ?
#
loop_
_entity_poly.entity_id
_entity_poly.type
_entity_poly.pdbx_seq_one_letter_code
_entity_poly.pdbx_strand_id
1 'polypeptide(L)'
;MRQQYFVKFCKETDQRAADRDSWKTFSGLPQELELPSAPKQFIQYLEEDNRPQVSLDVDYENGMGISVGRLREDTVYDWKFVGLSHNTVRGAAGGAVLCAELLKAQGYITKKL
;
A
#
# COMPACT_ATOMS: atom_id res chain seq x y z
N MET A 1 -5.46 10.85 0.55
CA MET A 1 -5.49 11.26 -0.86
C MET A 1 -5.82 10.07 -1.75
N ARG A 2 -6.71 10.27 -2.68
CA ARG A 2 -7.15 9.23 -3.61
C ARG A 2 -6.54 9.48 -4.99
N GLN A 3 -5.91 8.47 -5.58
CA GLN A 3 -5.34 8.53 -6.91
C GLN A 3 -5.81 7.37 -7.76
N GLN A 4 -6.00 7.61 -9.03
CA GLN A 4 -6.31 6.58 -10.02
C GLN A 4 -5.04 6.23 -10.80
N TYR A 5 -4.75 4.95 -10.89
CA TYR A 5 -3.57 4.45 -11.57
C TYR A 5 -3.95 3.70 -12.84
N PHE A 6 -3.13 3.89 -13.87
CA PHE A 6 -3.25 3.20 -15.16
C PHE A 6 -1.98 2.37 -15.37
N VAL A 7 -2.16 1.10 -15.65
CA VAL A 7 -1.05 0.16 -15.70
C VAL A 7 -1.07 -0.61 -17.00
N LYS A 8 0.10 -0.81 -17.60
CA LYS A 8 0.29 -1.64 -18.79
C LYS A 8 1.14 -2.86 -18.44
N PHE A 9 0.69 -4.02 -18.85
CA PHE A 9 1.38 -5.29 -18.62
C PHE A 9 1.89 -5.88 -19.93
N CYS A 10 3.00 -6.63 -19.85
CA CYS A 10 3.66 -7.19 -21.03
C CYS A 10 3.28 -8.66 -21.30
N LYS A 11 2.43 -9.29 -20.50
CA LYS A 11 2.07 -10.70 -20.64
C LYS A 11 0.55 -10.89 -20.61
N GLU A 12 0.07 -11.73 -21.52
CA GLU A 12 -1.31 -12.19 -21.59
C GLU A 12 -1.54 -13.31 -20.58
N THR A 13 -1.76 -12.94 -19.33
CA THR A 13 -2.23 -13.87 -18.30
C THR A 13 -3.46 -13.23 -17.64
N ASP A 14 -4.18 -13.97 -16.80
CA ASP A 14 -5.24 -13.38 -16.00
C ASP A 14 -4.61 -12.43 -14.97
N GLN A 15 -4.16 -11.26 -15.47
CA GLN A 15 -3.48 -10.25 -14.68
C GLN A 15 -4.35 -9.71 -13.55
N ARG A 16 -5.66 -9.67 -13.77
CA ARG A 16 -6.58 -9.17 -12.75
C ARG A 16 -6.52 -9.99 -11.47
N ALA A 17 -6.56 -11.31 -11.59
CA ALA A 17 -6.44 -12.20 -10.43
C ALA A 17 -5.03 -12.14 -9.83
N ALA A 18 -3.99 -12.16 -10.66
CA ALA A 18 -2.61 -12.08 -10.22
C ALA A 18 -2.31 -10.77 -9.48
N ASP A 19 -2.81 -9.64 -9.96
CA ASP A 19 -2.60 -8.34 -9.32
C ASP A 19 -3.31 -8.27 -7.98
N ARG A 20 -4.56 -8.73 -7.89
CA ARG A 20 -5.29 -8.78 -6.62
C ARG A 20 -4.57 -9.65 -5.59
N ASP A 21 -4.09 -10.82 -6.01
CA ASP A 21 -3.36 -11.73 -5.13
C ASP A 21 -2.03 -11.12 -4.67
N SER A 22 -1.31 -10.46 -5.57
CA SER A 22 -0.07 -9.76 -5.25
C SER A 22 -0.28 -8.68 -4.20
N TRP A 23 -1.35 -7.89 -4.32
CA TRP A 23 -1.65 -6.86 -3.33
C TRP A 23 -2.07 -7.45 -1.99
N LYS A 24 -2.88 -8.52 -2.00
CA LYS A 24 -3.34 -9.17 -0.77
C LYS A 24 -2.21 -9.85 0.01
N THR A 25 -1.20 -10.30 -0.68
CA THR A 25 -0.07 -11.03 -0.08
C THR A 25 1.21 -10.21 0.06
N PHE A 26 1.18 -8.96 -0.37
CA PHE A 26 2.36 -8.10 -0.32
C PHE A 26 2.88 -7.96 1.12
N SER A 27 4.17 -8.21 1.29
CA SER A 27 4.89 -8.01 2.54
C SER A 27 6.27 -7.46 2.21
N GLY A 28 6.62 -6.36 2.86
CA GLY A 28 7.93 -5.75 2.72
C GLY A 28 8.80 -5.98 3.94
N LEU A 29 9.99 -5.43 3.90
CA LEU A 29 10.95 -5.54 5.00
C LEU A 29 10.39 -5.04 6.35
N PRO A 30 9.63 -3.93 6.42
CA PRO A 30 9.01 -3.51 7.67
C PRO A 30 8.06 -4.54 8.29
N GLN A 31 7.32 -5.28 7.47
CA GLN A 31 6.43 -6.35 7.95
C GLN A 31 7.24 -7.56 8.41
N GLU A 32 8.29 -7.92 7.70
CA GLU A 32 9.18 -9.04 8.09
C GLU A 32 9.87 -8.78 9.42
N LEU A 33 10.29 -7.55 9.67
CA LEU A 33 10.94 -7.14 10.91
C LEU A 33 9.96 -6.79 12.02
N GLU A 34 8.66 -6.83 11.75
CA GLU A 34 7.59 -6.49 12.70
C GLU A 34 7.85 -5.14 13.41
N LEU A 35 8.19 -4.11 12.61
CA LEU A 35 8.47 -2.79 13.15
C LEU A 35 7.24 -2.17 13.82
N PRO A 36 7.41 -1.39 14.91
CA PRO A 36 6.28 -0.88 15.68
C PRO A 36 5.25 -0.09 14.88
N SER A 37 5.68 0.75 13.93
CA SER A 37 4.78 1.55 13.10
C SER A 37 4.39 0.87 11.80
N ALA A 38 4.88 -0.33 11.53
CA ALA A 38 4.55 -1.05 10.30
C ALA A 38 3.15 -1.65 10.38
N PRO A 39 2.29 -1.44 9.37
CA PRO A 39 1.03 -2.14 9.30
C PRO A 39 1.28 -3.63 9.07
N LYS A 40 0.45 -4.48 9.67
CA LYS A 40 0.57 -5.93 9.49
C LYS A 40 0.22 -6.33 8.07
N GLN A 41 -0.86 -5.76 7.53
CA GLN A 41 -1.29 -5.91 6.14
C GLN A 41 -1.14 -4.55 5.47
N PHE A 42 -0.07 -4.35 4.71
CA PHE A 42 0.25 -3.04 4.15
C PHE A 42 -0.76 -2.59 3.10
N ILE A 43 -1.17 -3.49 2.21
CA ILE A 43 -2.12 -3.19 1.15
C ILE A 43 -3.36 -4.04 1.35
N GLN A 44 -4.54 -3.39 1.37
CA GLN A 44 -5.81 -4.09 1.27
C GLN A 44 -6.42 -3.88 -0.11
N TYR A 45 -6.99 -4.94 -0.69
CA TYR A 45 -7.80 -4.85 -1.89
C TYR A 45 -9.28 -4.91 -1.53
N LEU A 46 -10.04 -3.93 -1.99
CA LEU A 46 -11.47 -3.82 -1.73
C LEU A 46 -12.25 -4.27 -2.97
N GLU A 47 -13.10 -5.26 -2.79
CA GLU A 47 -13.86 -5.87 -3.90
C GLU A 47 -15.04 -5.02 -4.35
N GLU A 48 -15.54 -4.10 -3.51
CA GLU A 48 -16.69 -3.27 -3.81
C GLU A 48 -16.36 -2.22 -4.87
N ASP A 49 -17.27 -2.05 -5.84
CA ASP A 49 -17.07 -1.13 -6.96
C ASP A 49 -17.01 0.35 -6.56
N ASN A 50 -17.54 0.69 -5.39
CA ASN A 50 -17.57 2.05 -4.89
C ASN A 50 -16.44 2.36 -3.88
N ARG A 51 -15.47 1.48 -3.73
CA ARG A 51 -14.35 1.66 -2.80
C ARG A 51 -13.00 1.55 -3.54
N PRO A 52 -11.94 2.20 -3.07
CA PRO A 52 -11.82 2.87 -1.78
C PRO A 52 -12.52 4.24 -1.73
N GLN A 53 -12.99 4.61 -0.53
CA GLN A 53 -13.57 5.90 -0.23
C GLN A 53 -12.80 6.55 0.93
N VAL A 54 -12.54 7.86 0.83
CA VAL A 54 -11.75 8.57 1.85
C VAL A 54 -12.37 8.40 3.24
N SER A 55 -13.68 8.62 3.38
CA SER A 55 -14.35 8.54 4.67
C SER A 55 -14.36 7.15 5.32
N LEU A 56 -14.21 6.10 4.52
CA LEU A 56 -14.27 4.72 5.01
C LEU A 56 -12.89 4.07 5.15
N ASP A 57 -11.94 4.45 4.30
CA ASP A 57 -10.72 3.67 4.11
C ASP A 57 -9.42 4.42 4.43
N VAL A 58 -9.47 5.75 4.61
CA VAL A 58 -8.26 6.56 4.82
C VAL A 58 -7.49 6.16 6.09
N ASP A 59 -8.20 5.72 7.12
CA ASP A 59 -7.61 5.32 8.40
C ASP A 59 -7.24 3.84 8.50
N TYR A 60 -7.29 3.11 7.38
CA TYR A 60 -6.87 1.72 7.36
C TYR A 60 -5.44 1.57 7.92
N GLU A 61 -5.27 0.63 8.85
CA GLU A 61 -4.01 0.44 9.58
C GLU A 61 -3.51 1.74 10.21
N ASN A 62 -4.41 2.51 10.83
CA ASN A 62 -4.14 3.81 11.46
C ASN A 62 -3.51 4.84 10.50
N GLY A 63 -3.87 4.77 9.23
CA GLY A 63 -3.34 5.64 8.19
C GLY A 63 -2.02 5.18 7.58
N MET A 64 -1.46 4.07 8.02
CA MET A 64 -0.19 3.54 7.50
C MET A 64 -0.37 2.55 6.35
N GLY A 65 -1.57 2.01 6.17
CA GLY A 65 -1.88 1.10 5.08
C GLY A 65 -2.35 1.82 3.82
N ILE A 66 -2.41 1.09 2.73
CA ILE A 66 -2.91 1.56 1.44
C ILE A 66 -4.11 0.72 1.04
N SER A 67 -5.18 1.38 0.62
CA SER A 67 -6.38 0.72 0.11
C SER A 67 -6.41 0.81 -1.41
N VAL A 68 -6.60 -0.32 -2.07
CA VAL A 68 -6.69 -0.41 -3.53
C VAL A 68 -8.03 -1.04 -3.90
N GLY A 69 -8.63 -0.54 -4.94
CA GLY A 69 -9.89 -1.10 -5.43
C GLY A 69 -10.16 -0.70 -6.87
N ARG A 70 -11.28 -1.18 -7.38
CA ARG A 70 -11.75 -0.87 -8.72
C ARG A 70 -10.75 -1.25 -9.81
N LEU A 71 -10.10 -2.39 -9.66
CA LEU A 71 -9.25 -2.95 -10.72
C LEU A 71 -10.14 -3.37 -11.88
N ARG A 72 -9.92 -2.79 -13.04
CA ARG A 72 -10.72 -3.03 -14.25
C ARG A 72 -9.92 -2.77 -15.51
N GLU A 73 -10.42 -3.27 -16.61
CA GLU A 73 -9.83 -3.01 -17.94
C GLU A 73 -9.89 -1.53 -18.30
N ASP A 74 -8.85 -1.06 -18.97
CA ASP A 74 -8.79 0.29 -19.52
C ASP A 74 -8.84 0.25 -21.05
N THR A 75 -9.26 1.36 -21.67
CA THR A 75 -9.37 1.44 -23.14
C THR A 75 -8.05 1.82 -23.82
N VAL A 76 -7.11 2.41 -23.08
CA VAL A 76 -5.81 2.87 -23.61
C VAL A 76 -4.68 2.00 -23.06
N TYR A 77 -4.70 1.74 -21.75
CA TYR A 77 -3.77 0.84 -21.08
C TYR A 77 -4.47 -0.48 -20.78
N ASP A 78 -3.74 -1.46 -20.29
CA ASP A 78 -4.33 -2.78 -20.02
C ASP A 78 -5.29 -2.73 -18.83
N TRP A 79 -4.90 -2.09 -17.75
CA TRP A 79 -5.65 -2.05 -16.50
C TRP A 79 -5.64 -0.66 -15.86
N LYS A 80 -6.65 -0.40 -15.05
CA LYS A 80 -6.71 0.78 -14.18
C LYS A 80 -7.28 0.41 -12.81
N PHE A 81 -6.85 1.12 -11.80
CA PHE A 81 -7.31 0.92 -10.43
C PHE A 81 -7.26 2.24 -9.65
N VAL A 82 -7.87 2.24 -8.48
CA VAL A 82 -7.85 3.39 -7.57
C VAL A 82 -7.07 3.02 -6.32
N GLY A 83 -6.11 3.85 -5.95
CA GLY A 83 -5.36 3.74 -4.71
C GLY A 83 -5.68 4.88 -3.77
N LEU A 84 -5.75 4.58 -2.48
CA LEU A 84 -5.98 5.54 -1.41
C LEU A 84 -4.90 5.42 -0.36
N SER A 85 -4.27 6.54 -0.04
CA SER A 85 -3.24 6.64 0.99
C SER A 85 -3.45 7.89 1.82
N HIS A 86 -3.14 7.81 3.11
CA HIS A 86 -3.19 8.96 4.01
C HIS A 86 -1.92 9.82 3.80
N ASN A 87 -2.08 11.04 3.29
CA ASN A 87 -0.94 11.86 2.88
C ASN A 87 -0.10 12.41 4.04
N THR A 88 -0.68 12.63 5.23
CA THR A 88 0.04 13.17 6.38
C THR A 88 0.60 12.10 7.31
N VAL A 89 0.00 10.91 7.32
CA VAL A 89 0.49 9.77 8.10
C VAL A 89 1.42 8.92 7.24
N ARG A 90 0.90 8.14 6.29
CA ARG A 90 1.74 7.30 5.44
C ARG A 90 2.72 8.10 4.61
N GLY A 91 2.26 9.19 4.01
CA GLY A 91 3.05 10.02 3.10
C GLY A 91 3.98 11.02 3.78
N ALA A 92 3.94 11.16 5.11
CA ALA A 92 4.76 12.13 5.84
C ALA A 92 5.22 11.59 7.20
N ALA A 93 4.57 11.99 8.30
CA ALA A 93 5.06 11.73 9.66
C ALA A 93 5.20 10.23 9.97
N GLY A 94 4.20 9.43 9.66
CA GLY A 94 4.23 8.00 9.92
C GLY A 94 5.28 7.27 9.08
N GLY A 95 5.43 7.64 7.83
CA GLY A 95 6.46 7.09 6.96
C GLY A 95 7.87 7.44 7.44
N ALA A 96 8.09 8.66 7.93
CA ALA A 96 9.36 9.08 8.48
C ALA A 96 9.73 8.29 9.74
N VAL A 97 8.78 8.11 10.66
CA VAL A 97 8.98 7.31 11.87
C VAL A 97 9.29 5.86 11.51
N LEU A 98 8.56 5.27 10.59
CA LEU A 98 8.81 3.89 10.14
C LEU A 98 10.21 3.75 9.52
N CYS A 99 10.65 4.72 8.75
CA CYS A 99 12.00 4.74 8.19
C CYS A 99 13.07 4.76 9.29
N ALA A 100 12.88 5.55 10.33
CA ALA A 100 13.80 5.58 11.48
C ALA A 100 13.83 4.24 12.23
N GLU A 101 12.67 3.61 12.40
CA GLU A 101 12.59 2.28 13.01
C GLU A 101 13.35 1.23 12.19
N LEU A 102 13.23 1.30 10.87
CA LEU A 102 13.95 0.39 9.96
C LEU A 102 15.46 0.60 10.07
N LEU A 103 15.93 1.85 10.07
CA LEU A 103 17.33 2.16 10.20
C LEU A 103 17.90 1.68 11.53
N LYS A 104 17.12 1.79 12.60
CA LYS A 104 17.51 1.26 13.91
C LYS A 104 17.61 -0.27 13.87
N ALA A 105 16.63 -0.94 13.31
CA ALA A 105 16.60 -2.40 13.21
C ALA A 105 17.77 -2.94 12.38
N GLN A 106 18.21 -2.21 11.38
CA GLN A 106 19.35 -2.58 10.53
C GLN A 106 20.72 -2.11 11.07
N GLY A 107 20.75 -1.48 12.24
CA GLY A 107 21.99 -1.08 12.87
C GLY A 107 22.61 0.24 12.41
N TYR A 108 21.91 1.02 11.56
CA TYR A 108 22.38 2.34 11.13
C TYR A 108 22.25 3.39 12.23
N ILE A 109 21.27 3.24 13.10
CA ILE A 109 21.07 4.13 14.25
C ILE A 109 21.43 3.33 15.50
N THR A 110 22.47 3.75 16.21
CA THR A 110 22.92 3.12 17.44
C THR A 110 22.95 4.14 18.57
N LYS A 111 22.75 3.64 19.80
CA LYS A 111 22.84 4.50 20.96
C LYS A 111 24.30 4.93 21.16
N LYS A 112 24.51 6.24 21.17
CA LYS A 112 25.80 6.81 21.56
C LYS A 112 25.90 6.87 23.10
N LEU A 113 26.89 6.26 23.61
CA LEU A 113 27.20 6.33 25.03
C LEU A 113 27.98 7.60 25.33
#